data_bc4459bb6e862a2e9bf22c630db0f58b
#
_entry.id   bc4459bb6e862a2e9bf22c630db0f58b
#
_cell.length_a   1.000
_cell.length_b   1.000
_cell.length_c   1.000
_cell.angle_alpha   90.00
_cell.angle_beta   90.00
_cell.angle_gamma   90.00
#
_symmetry.space_group_name_H-M   'P 1'
#
loop_
_entity.id
_entity.type
_entity.pdbx_description
1 polymer ?
#
loop_
_entity_poly.entity_id
_entity_poly.type
_entity_poly.pdbx_seq_one_letter_code
_entity_poly.pdbx_strand_id
1 'polypeptide(L)'
;MTVTTIAHFISGQKVSGSSPRAQDVFNPATGAVTGRVNLANTQDVDQAVASAQAAFPAWADTPPLRRARVMFKFLELLNLHKDALAHMITAEHGKVFTDAQGEVTRGIDIVEFACGIPQLLKGDFTDQVSTGIDNWTLRQPLGVVAGVTPFNFPVMVPMWMFPVAIACGNTFVLKPSPLDPSPSLFMADLLQQAGLPAGVFNVVQGDKEAVDALVAHPDVKAVSFVGSTPIANSLYENGARHGKRVQALGGAKNHMVVMPDADIEQAVDALIGAAYGSAGERCMAISVAVLVGDVAERLMPLLLEKTRTLKVLNGTNLAAEMGPIVTAAAKQRITGYIDAGVAEGAQLLVDGRQFDGAKAGEGCANGFWLGGTLFDHVKTDMKIYKEEIFGPVLSCVRVKDFGEAVKIINDHEFGNGVSCFTRDGNIAREFSRRIQVGMVGINVPIPVPMAWHGFGGWKRSLFGDMHAYGEEGVRFYTKQKSIMQRWPESIGKGAEFVMPTSK
;
A
#
# COMPACT_ATOMS: atom_id res chain seq x y z
N MET A 1 -14.08 29.50 6.13
CA MET A 1 -12.72 29.14 5.67
C MET A 1 -12.70 29.19 4.14
N THR A 2 -11.66 29.73 3.53
CA THR A 2 -11.51 29.71 2.06
C THR A 2 -11.16 28.28 1.64
N VAL A 3 -11.94 27.71 0.72
CA VAL A 3 -11.69 26.37 0.17
C VAL A 3 -10.45 26.44 -0.72
N THR A 4 -9.42 25.67 -0.40
CA THR A 4 -8.15 25.65 -1.15
C THR A 4 -8.28 24.81 -2.42
N THR A 5 -7.89 25.36 -3.58
CA THR A 5 -7.79 24.57 -4.83
C THR A 5 -6.51 23.74 -4.82
N ILE A 6 -6.64 22.43 -5.04
CA ILE A 6 -5.55 21.47 -5.09
C ILE A 6 -5.30 21.10 -6.55
N ALA A 7 -4.14 21.51 -7.06
CA ALA A 7 -3.75 21.39 -8.46
C ALA A 7 -2.94 20.12 -8.74
N HIS A 8 -2.53 19.89 -9.99
CA HIS A 8 -1.51 18.93 -10.39
C HIS A 8 -0.10 19.49 -10.10
N PHE A 9 0.90 18.62 -10.14
CA PHE A 9 2.31 19.02 -10.11
C PHE A 9 3.02 18.41 -11.33
N ILE A 10 3.32 19.23 -12.32
CA ILE A 10 3.88 18.78 -13.60
C ILE A 10 5.09 19.64 -13.93
N SER A 11 6.19 19.00 -14.33
CA SER A 11 7.43 19.72 -14.73
C SER A 11 7.98 20.65 -13.64
N GLY A 12 7.84 20.27 -12.36
CA GLY A 12 8.30 21.06 -11.22
C GLY A 12 7.39 22.25 -10.85
N GLN A 13 6.17 22.30 -11.37
CA GLN A 13 5.23 23.41 -11.17
C GLN A 13 3.82 22.93 -10.82
N LYS A 14 3.11 23.70 -9.99
CA LYS A 14 1.68 23.50 -9.72
C LYS A 14 0.87 24.05 -10.90
N VAL A 15 0.05 23.20 -11.53
CA VAL A 15 -0.77 23.54 -12.70
C VAL A 15 -2.22 23.12 -12.49
N SER A 16 -3.17 23.95 -12.91
CA SER A 16 -4.60 23.67 -12.72
C SER A 16 -5.13 22.55 -13.61
N GLY A 17 -4.42 22.22 -14.71
CA GLY A 17 -4.92 21.33 -15.75
C GLY A 17 -5.92 22.00 -16.69
N SER A 18 -6.41 21.24 -17.67
CA SER A 18 -7.36 21.68 -18.70
C SER A 18 -8.81 21.24 -18.39
N SER A 19 -8.97 20.27 -17.49
CA SER A 19 -10.28 19.73 -17.12
C SER A 19 -11.05 20.69 -16.19
N PRO A 20 -12.37 20.93 -16.44
CA PRO A 20 -13.20 21.68 -15.51
C PRO A 20 -13.70 20.86 -14.32
N ARG A 21 -13.41 19.55 -14.29
CA ARG A 21 -13.87 18.62 -13.24
C ARG A 21 -13.09 18.82 -11.97
N ALA A 22 -13.78 18.80 -10.84
CA ALA A 22 -13.18 18.86 -9.52
C ALA A 22 -14.00 18.05 -8.51
N GLN A 23 -13.38 17.71 -7.38
CA GLN A 23 -14.00 16.98 -6.27
C GLN A 23 -13.71 17.72 -4.97
N ASP A 24 -14.68 17.73 -4.06
CA ASP A 24 -14.50 18.28 -2.72
C ASP A 24 -13.63 17.34 -1.87
N VAL A 25 -12.73 17.94 -1.08
CA VAL A 25 -11.91 17.29 -0.07
C VAL A 25 -12.46 17.66 1.28
N PHE A 26 -12.73 16.65 2.10
CA PHE A 26 -13.37 16.82 3.40
C PHE A 26 -12.36 16.67 4.55
N ASN A 27 -12.66 17.33 5.66
CA ASN A 27 -12.15 16.87 6.95
C ASN A 27 -13.15 15.86 7.52
N PRO A 28 -12.83 14.56 7.58
CA PRO A 28 -13.76 13.52 7.99
C PRO A 28 -14.25 13.67 9.42
N ALA A 29 -13.46 14.29 10.31
CA ALA A 29 -13.81 14.50 11.70
C ALA A 29 -14.97 15.50 11.88
N THR A 30 -15.06 16.48 10.97
CA THR A 30 -16.08 17.54 11.05
C THR A 30 -17.13 17.45 9.95
N GLY A 31 -16.86 16.71 8.87
CA GLY A 31 -17.66 16.67 7.65
C GLY A 31 -17.56 17.95 6.79
N ALA A 32 -16.69 18.89 7.16
CA ALA A 32 -16.52 20.14 6.44
C ALA A 32 -15.65 19.98 5.18
N VAL A 33 -15.99 20.69 4.10
CA VAL A 33 -15.16 20.81 2.91
C VAL A 33 -13.98 21.74 3.21
N THR A 34 -12.76 21.26 3.05
CA THR A 34 -11.51 22.00 3.34
C THR A 34 -10.74 22.34 2.07
N GLY A 35 -10.94 21.56 1.00
CA GLY A 35 -10.26 21.73 -0.27
C GLY A 35 -11.12 21.30 -1.44
N ARG A 36 -10.65 21.63 -2.64
CA ARG A 36 -11.23 21.17 -3.90
C ARG A 36 -10.13 20.74 -4.83
N VAL A 37 -10.07 19.44 -5.15
CA VAL A 37 -9.04 18.86 -6.00
C VAL A 37 -9.49 18.86 -7.47
N ASN A 38 -8.63 19.31 -8.36
CA ASN A 38 -8.88 19.23 -9.81
C ASN A 38 -8.75 17.78 -10.27
N LEU A 39 -9.62 17.33 -11.16
CA LEU A 39 -9.60 15.99 -11.72
C LEU A 39 -9.14 16.04 -13.18
N ALA A 40 -7.99 15.43 -13.46
CA ALA A 40 -7.39 15.37 -14.78
C ALA A 40 -8.29 14.68 -15.81
N ASN A 41 -8.23 15.15 -17.04
CA ASN A 41 -8.66 14.45 -18.23
C ASN A 41 -7.45 13.78 -18.93
N THR A 42 -7.67 13.16 -20.08
CA THR A 42 -6.61 12.49 -20.85
C THR A 42 -5.51 13.47 -21.27
N GLN A 43 -5.83 14.71 -21.64
CA GLN A 43 -4.85 15.71 -22.05
C GLN A 43 -3.90 16.11 -20.90
N ASP A 44 -4.41 16.24 -19.68
CA ASP A 44 -3.59 16.55 -18.51
C ASP A 44 -2.62 15.39 -18.20
N VAL A 45 -3.08 14.13 -18.38
CA VAL A 45 -2.24 12.93 -18.26
C VAL A 45 -1.16 12.92 -19.34
N ASP A 46 -1.52 13.19 -20.60
CA ASP A 46 -0.57 13.26 -21.71
C ASP A 46 0.53 14.30 -21.45
N GLN A 47 0.16 15.47 -20.90
CA GLN A 47 1.12 16.51 -20.52
C GLN A 47 2.11 16.02 -19.44
N ALA A 48 1.63 15.32 -18.41
CA ALA A 48 2.47 14.80 -17.35
C ALA A 48 3.42 13.69 -17.87
N VAL A 49 2.91 12.80 -18.72
CA VAL A 49 3.73 11.73 -19.32
C VAL A 49 4.76 12.32 -20.30
N ALA A 50 4.38 13.33 -21.11
CA ALA A 50 5.32 14.02 -21.99
C ALA A 50 6.46 14.69 -21.20
N SER A 51 6.13 15.34 -20.07
CA SER A 51 7.12 15.92 -19.15
C SER A 51 8.08 14.84 -18.61
N ALA A 52 7.53 13.71 -18.17
CA ALA A 52 8.30 12.56 -17.68
C ALA A 52 9.20 11.96 -18.78
N GLN A 53 8.67 11.81 -19.98
CA GLN A 53 9.41 11.29 -21.15
C GLN A 53 10.56 12.20 -21.56
N ALA A 54 10.37 13.51 -21.52
CA ALA A 54 11.42 14.48 -21.82
C ALA A 54 12.57 14.46 -20.79
N ALA A 55 12.25 14.25 -19.50
CA ALA A 55 13.23 14.18 -18.43
C ALA A 55 13.98 12.82 -18.36
N PHE A 56 13.41 11.76 -18.91
CA PHE A 56 13.90 10.39 -18.76
C PHE A 56 15.33 10.17 -19.25
N PRO A 57 15.75 10.56 -20.45
CA PRO A 57 17.11 10.27 -20.94
C PRO A 57 18.20 10.80 -20.02
N ALA A 58 18.10 12.06 -19.63
CA ALA A 58 19.11 12.70 -18.76
C ALA A 58 19.13 12.08 -17.35
N TRP A 59 17.96 11.70 -16.82
CA TRP A 59 17.87 11.05 -15.52
C TRP A 59 18.39 9.61 -15.56
N ALA A 60 18.09 8.85 -16.60
CA ALA A 60 18.57 7.49 -16.80
C ALA A 60 20.11 7.44 -16.91
N ASP A 61 20.70 8.44 -17.58
CA ASP A 61 22.16 8.58 -17.74
C ASP A 61 22.86 9.13 -16.48
N THR A 62 22.09 9.65 -15.52
CA THR A 62 22.65 10.12 -14.25
C THR A 62 23.22 8.94 -13.45
N PRO A 63 24.51 8.98 -13.03
CA PRO A 63 25.11 7.89 -12.28
C PRO A 63 24.29 7.49 -11.05
N PRO A 64 24.16 6.19 -10.74
CA PRO A 64 23.33 5.70 -9.62
C PRO A 64 23.64 6.39 -8.29
N LEU A 65 24.91 6.65 -8.00
CA LEU A 65 25.30 7.36 -6.77
C LEU A 65 24.77 8.80 -6.72
N ARG A 66 24.70 9.50 -7.85
CA ARG A 66 24.13 10.85 -7.90
C ARG A 66 22.63 10.83 -7.68
N ARG A 67 21.93 9.84 -8.23
CA ARG A 67 20.50 9.63 -7.96
C ARG A 67 20.26 9.33 -6.48
N ALA A 68 21.10 8.49 -5.87
CA ALA A 68 21.01 8.18 -4.43
C ALA A 68 21.22 9.42 -3.56
N ARG A 69 22.08 10.38 -3.95
CA ARG A 69 22.26 11.64 -3.20
C ARG A 69 20.98 12.47 -3.13
N VAL A 70 20.17 12.47 -4.17
CA VAL A 70 18.84 13.10 -4.14
C VAL A 70 17.94 12.38 -3.12
N MET A 71 17.96 11.04 -3.08
CA MET A 71 17.20 10.27 -2.09
C MET A 71 17.67 10.51 -0.66
N PHE A 72 19.00 10.63 -0.41
CA PHE A 72 19.52 11.00 0.90
C PHE A 72 19.02 12.39 1.35
N LYS A 73 19.01 13.38 0.44
CA LYS A 73 18.49 14.70 0.77
C LYS A 73 16.99 14.69 0.99
N PHE A 74 16.26 13.92 0.21
CA PHE A 74 14.82 13.72 0.40
C PHE A 74 14.52 13.06 1.75
N LEU A 75 15.30 12.05 2.15
CA LEU A 75 15.24 11.39 3.46
C LEU A 75 15.41 12.39 4.62
N GLU A 76 16.41 13.27 4.51
CA GLU A 76 16.62 14.35 5.49
C GLU A 76 15.40 15.27 5.60
N LEU A 77 14.87 15.73 4.46
CA LEU A 77 13.70 16.61 4.41
C LEU A 77 12.44 15.94 4.95
N LEU A 78 12.22 14.66 4.66
CA LEU A 78 11.09 13.91 5.22
C LEU A 78 11.16 13.83 6.75
N ASN A 79 12.34 13.55 7.30
CA ASN A 79 12.52 13.53 8.75
C ASN A 79 12.25 14.91 9.38
N LEU A 80 12.69 15.99 8.73
CA LEU A 80 12.44 17.36 9.18
C LEU A 80 10.95 17.72 9.15
N HIS A 81 10.20 17.22 8.15
CA HIS A 81 8.80 17.58 7.92
C HIS A 81 7.80 16.47 8.29
N LYS A 82 8.24 15.46 9.06
CA LYS A 82 7.43 14.29 9.44
C LYS A 82 6.10 14.69 10.08
N ASP A 83 6.12 15.59 11.04
CA ASP A 83 4.91 16.03 11.76
C ASP A 83 3.98 16.86 10.87
N ALA A 84 4.52 17.65 9.95
CA ALA A 84 3.70 18.39 8.97
C ALA A 84 2.93 17.44 8.05
N LEU A 85 3.58 16.39 7.55
CA LEU A 85 2.92 15.34 6.78
C LEU A 85 1.86 14.60 7.61
N ALA A 86 2.17 14.25 8.86
CA ALA A 86 1.23 13.57 9.75
C ALA A 86 -0.02 14.43 10.01
N HIS A 87 0.13 15.75 10.22
CA HIS A 87 -1.01 16.66 10.35
C HIS A 87 -1.87 16.74 9.08
N MET A 88 -1.26 16.74 7.90
CA MET A 88 -2.01 16.70 6.62
C MET A 88 -2.83 15.42 6.50
N ILE A 89 -2.24 14.26 6.85
CA ILE A 89 -2.93 12.97 6.84
C ILE A 89 -4.12 13.01 7.82
N THR A 90 -3.91 13.47 9.05
CA THR A 90 -4.98 13.56 10.06
C THR A 90 -6.12 14.49 9.59
N ALA A 91 -5.79 15.58 8.91
CA ALA A 91 -6.77 16.55 8.44
C ALA A 91 -7.64 16.04 7.27
N GLU A 92 -7.06 15.30 6.31
CA GLU A 92 -7.76 14.85 5.09
C GLU A 92 -8.28 13.41 5.18
N HIS A 93 -7.59 12.53 5.94
CA HIS A 93 -8.01 11.14 6.15
C HIS A 93 -8.82 10.95 7.44
N GLY A 94 -8.54 11.73 8.50
CA GLY A 94 -9.15 11.55 9.83
C GLY A 94 -8.40 10.60 10.78
N LYS A 95 -7.38 9.90 10.31
CA LYS A 95 -6.53 9.01 11.11
C LYS A 95 -5.92 9.73 12.29
N VAL A 96 -5.78 9.05 13.46
CA VAL A 96 -5.16 9.63 14.65
C VAL A 96 -3.71 10.02 14.39
N PHE A 97 -3.27 11.13 14.97
CA PHE A 97 -1.98 11.75 14.66
C PHE A 97 -0.79 10.80 14.86
N THR A 98 -0.80 10.00 15.93
CA THR A 98 0.26 9.01 16.19
C THR A 98 0.32 7.91 15.15
N ASP A 99 -0.82 7.48 14.59
CA ASP A 99 -0.87 6.53 13.48
C ASP A 99 -0.38 7.17 12.18
N ALA A 100 -0.73 8.44 11.94
CA ALA A 100 -0.21 9.21 10.81
C ALA A 100 1.32 9.38 10.88
N GLN A 101 1.89 9.64 12.06
CA GLN A 101 3.35 9.65 12.27
C GLN A 101 3.97 8.27 11.98
N GLY A 102 3.30 7.19 12.39
CA GLY A 102 3.71 5.82 12.09
C GLY A 102 3.72 5.54 10.58
N GLU A 103 2.68 5.99 9.86
CA GLU A 103 2.62 5.90 8.40
C GLU A 103 3.80 6.60 7.73
N VAL A 104 4.07 7.86 8.09
CA VAL A 104 5.20 8.63 7.52
C VAL A 104 6.53 7.92 7.81
N THR A 105 6.72 7.40 9.03
CA THR A 105 7.94 6.64 9.40
C THR A 105 8.13 5.42 8.50
N ARG A 106 7.06 4.64 8.27
CA ARG A 106 7.13 3.46 7.40
C ARG A 106 7.42 3.81 5.93
N GLY A 107 6.97 4.97 5.46
CA GLY A 107 7.37 5.49 4.15
C GLY A 107 8.82 5.92 4.12
N ILE A 108 9.32 6.57 5.17
CA ILE A 108 10.73 6.96 5.33
C ILE A 108 11.66 5.74 5.25
N ASP A 109 11.30 4.59 5.86
CA ASP A 109 12.08 3.34 5.79
C ASP A 109 12.31 2.90 4.33
N ILE A 110 11.33 3.10 3.45
CA ILE A 110 11.47 2.76 2.02
C ILE A 110 12.40 3.74 1.29
N VAL A 111 12.35 5.03 1.64
CA VAL A 111 13.27 6.03 1.07
C VAL A 111 14.71 5.72 1.52
N GLU A 112 14.91 5.32 2.77
CA GLU A 112 16.20 4.85 3.27
C GLU A 112 16.71 3.63 2.49
N PHE A 113 15.87 2.63 2.26
CA PHE A 113 16.18 1.51 1.37
C PHE A 113 16.57 1.99 -0.04
N ALA A 114 15.85 2.96 -0.60
CA ALA A 114 16.13 3.50 -1.93
C ALA A 114 17.50 4.19 -2.03
N CYS A 115 18.02 4.73 -0.94
CA CYS A 115 19.39 5.26 -0.87
C CYS A 115 20.45 4.18 -1.14
N GLY A 116 20.17 2.92 -0.80
CA GLY A 116 21.04 1.76 -1.02
C GLY A 116 20.95 1.12 -2.41
N ILE A 117 20.00 1.52 -3.24
CA ILE A 117 19.73 0.90 -4.57
C ILE A 117 20.96 0.82 -5.49
N PRO A 118 21.95 1.74 -5.46
CA PRO A 118 23.17 1.56 -6.26
C PRO A 118 23.86 0.21 -6.08
N GLN A 119 23.76 -0.42 -4.90
CA GLN A 119 24.32 -1.74 -4.64
C GLN A 119 23.49 -2.86 -5.29
N LEU A 120 22.18 -2.68 -5.42
CA LEU A 120 21.24 -3.64 -6.01
C LEU A 120 21.19 -3.56 -7.54
N LEU A 121 21.76 -2.50 -8.13
CA LEU A 121 21.88 -2.33 -9.59
C LEU A 121 23.12 -3.03 -10.18
N LYS A 122 23.99 -3.58 -9.32
CA LYS A 122 25.13 -4.38 -9.80
C LYS A 122 24.63 -5.59 -10.57
N GLY A 123 25.34 -5.91 -11.67
CA GLY A 123 25.09 -7.12 -12.43
C GLY A 123 26.02 -8.25 -12.02
N ASP A 124 25.70 -9.45 -12.50
CA ASP A 124 26.55 -10.62 -12.35
C ASP A 124 27.63 -10.60 -13.45
N PHE A 125 28.81 -11.15 -13.17
CA PHE A 125 29.90 -11.34 -14.10
C PHE A 125 30.40 -12.79 -14.02
N THR A 126 30.55 -13.44 -15.19
CA THR A 126 31.15 -14.76 -15.32
C THR A 126 32.33 -14.67 -16.27
N ASP A 127 33.54 -14.82 -15.71
CA ASP A 127 34.76 -14.93 -16.48
C ASP A 127 34.78 -16.26 -17.23
N GLN A 128 35.15 -16.22 -18.50
CA GLN A 128 35.29 -17.38 -19.34
C GLN A 128 34.10 -18.38 -19.31
N VAL A 129 32.88 -17.85 -19.46
CA VAL A 129 31.69 -18.69 -19.59
C VAL A 129 31.81 -19.71 -20.75
N SER A 130 32.68 -19.41 -21.74
CA SER A 130 33.18 -20.28 -22.79
C SER A 130 34.58 -19.79 -23.15
N THR A 131 35.35 -20.59 -23.93
CA THR A 131 36.74 -20.27 -24.32
C THR A 131 36.83 -18.86 -24.95
N GLY A 132 37.50 -17.93 -24.27
CA GLY A 132 37.69 -16.56 -24.71
C GLY A 132 36.41 -15.70 -24.71
N ILE A 133 35.37 -16.12 -23.97
CA ILE A 133 34.09 -15.40 -23.87
C ILE A 133 33.70 -15.17 -22.41
N ASP A 134 33.51 -13.91 -22.06
CA ASP A 134 32.91 -13.50 -20.79
C ASP A 134 31.41 -13.22 -20.94
N ASN A 135 30.65 -13.39 -19.87
CA ASN A 135 29.25 -13.01 -19.82
C ASN A 135 28.97 -12.15 -18.60
N TRP A 136 28.23 -11.08 -18.81
CA TRP A 136 27.82 -10.20 -17.71
C TRP A 136 26.43 -9.60 -17.91
N THR A 137 25.86 -9.12 -16.83
CA THR A 137 24.51 -8.54 -16.85
C THR A 137 24.56 -7.10 -16.38
N LEU A 138 23.61 -6.31 -16.86
CA LEU A 138 23.33 -5.00 -16.30
C LEU A 138 21.83 -4.75 -16.20
N ARG A 139 21.42 -3.92 -15.25
CA ARG A 139 20.05 -3.50 -15.07
C ARG A 139 19.87 -2.08 -15.57
N GLN A 140 18.84 -1.87 -16.39
CA GLN A 140 18.49 -0.57 -16.94
C GLN A 140 17.06 -0.18 -16.55
N PRO A 141 16.76 1.13 -16.38
CA PRO A 141 15.41 1.60 -16.12
C PRO A 141 14.47 1.28 -17.30
N LEU A 142 13.18 1.23 -17.00
CA LEU A 142 12.13 0.95 -17.98
C LEU A 142 11.80 2.16 -18.85
N GLY A 143 11.78 3.34 -18.27
CA GLY A 143 11.29 4.58 -18.89
C GLY A 143 10.38 5.38 -17.96
N VAL A 144 9.28 5.89 -18.49
CA VAL A 144 8.20 6.47 -17.69
C VAL A 144 7.42 5.35 -17.02
N VAL A 145 7.23 5.43 -15.71
CA VAL A 145 6.42 4.49 -14.93
C VAL A 145 5.36 5.24 -14.13
N ALA A 146 4.26 4.60 -13.83
CA ALA A 146 3.15 5.22 -13.12
C ALA A 146 2.82 4.49 -11.82
N GLY A 147 2.31 5.25 -10.85
CA GLY A 147 1.76 4.74 -9.60
C GLY A 147 0.35 5.26 -9.36
N VAL A 148 -0.57 4.39 -8.98
CA VAL A 148 -1.93 4.74 -8.58
C VAL A 148 -2.15 4.28 -7.15
N THR A 149 -2.44 5.22 -6.25
CA THR A 149 -2.42 4.96 -4.81
C THR A 149 -3.77 5.24 -4.15
N PRO A 150 -4.11 4.49 -3.09
CA PRO A 150 -5.36 4.62 -2.34
C PRO A 150 -5.30 5.75 -1.31
N PHE A 151 -6.44 6.01 -0.67
CA PHE A 151 -6.57 7.05 0.35
C PHE A 151 -6.01 6.65 1.71
N ASN A 152 -6.02 5.38 2.05
CA ASN A 152 -5.79 4.94 3.44
C ASN A 152 -4.34 5.09 3.93
N PHE A 153 -3.40 5.29 3.01
CA PHE A 153 -1.99 5.61 3.28
C PHE A 153 -1.45 6.57 2.22
N PRO A 154 -1.84 7.87 2.25
CA PRO A 154 -1.52 8.84 1.20
C PRO A 154 -0.03 9.24 1.13
N VAL A 155 0.76 8.86 2.13
CA VAL A 155 2.22 9.08 2.18
C VAL A 155 2.98 7.78 2.00
N MET A 156 2.66 6.75 2.80
CA MET A 156 3.40 5.50 2.81
C MET A 156 3.31 4.75 1.47
N VAL A 157 2.11 4.58 0.92
CA VAL A 157 1.93 3.79 -0.32
C VAL A 157 2.57 4.44 -1.54
N PRO A 158 2.48 5.76 -1.78
CA PRO A 158 3.28 6.40 -2.83
C PRO A 158 4.78 6.15 -2.65
N MET A 159 5.29 6.20 -1.41
CA MET A 159 6.71 5.94 -1.12
C MET A 159 7.12 4.47 -1.30
N TRP A 160 6.20 3.52 -1.40
CA TRP A 160 6.53 2.16 -1.84
C TRP A 160 6.98 2.11 -3.31
N MET A 161 6.56 3.08 -4.11
CA MET A 161 6.67 3.08 -5.56
C MET A 161 7.73 4.04 -6.07
N PHE A 162 7.51 5.37 -5.92
CA PHE A 162 8.32 6.37 -6.61
C PHE A 162 9.79 6.42 -6.16
N PRO A 163 10.17 6.26 -4.87
CA PRO A 163 11.57 6.33 -4.49
C PRO A 163 12.40 5.22 -5.13
N VAL A 164 11.86 4.00 -5.15
CA VAL A 164 12.51 2.85 -5.78
C VAL A 164 12.63 3.06 -7.29
N ALA A 165 11.54 3.49 -7.95
CA ALA A 165 11.53 3.75 -9.38
C ALA A 165 12.55 4.83 -9.79
N ILE A 166 12.58 5.96 -9.07
CA ILE A 166 13.46 7.11 -9.33
C ILE A 166 14.92 6.74 -9.08
N ALA A 167 15.24 6.05 -7.98
CA ALA A 167 16.58 5.58 -7.68
C ALA A 167 17.10 4.59 -8.73
N CYS A 168 16.20 3.76 -9.32
CA CYS A 168 16.53 2.90 -10.46
C CYS A 168 16.77 3.66 -11.77
N GLY A 169 16.42 4.95 -11.86
CA GLY A 169 16.64 5.79 -13.03
C GLY A 169 15.40 5.99 -13.91
N ASN A 170 14.21 5.61 -13.45
CA ASN A 170 12.96 5.91 -14.13
C ASN A 170 12.46 7.32 -13.81
N THR A 171 11.58 7.84 -14.66
CA THR A 171 10.70 8.96 -14.35
C THR A 171 9.35 8.44 -13.89
N PHE A 172 8.64 9.18 -13.06
CA PHE A 172 7.46 8.71 -12.36
C PHE A 172 6.28 9.68 -12.48
N VAL A 173 5.09 9.13 -12.78
CA VAL A 173 3.82 9.85 -12.72
C VAL A 173 2.96 9.22 -11.63
N LEU A 174 2.70 9.98 -10.57
CA LEU A 174 1.85 9.55 -9.45
C LEU A 174 0.42 10.05 -9.65
N LYS A 175 -0.57 9.15 -9.55
CA LYS A 175 -1.98 9.49 -9.38
C LYS A 175 -2.42 9.12 -7.96
N PRO A 176 -2.41 10.06 -7.01
CA PRO A 176 -2.87 9.82 -5.65
C PRO A 176 -4.40 9.73 -5.56
N SER A 177 -4.91 9.37 -4.38
CA SER A 177 -6.34 9.43 -4.10
C SER A 177 -6.85 10.88 -4.13
N PRO A 178 -8.03 11.14 -4.73
CA PRO A 178 -8.65 12.47 -4.66
C PRO A 178 -9.30 12.78 -3.31
N LEU A 179 -9.32 11.83 -2.36
CA LEU A 179 -9.88 12.05 -1.02
C LEU A 179 -8.91 12.78 -0.09
N ASP A 180 -7.60 12.57 -0.28
CA ASP A 180 -6.52 13.12 0.53
C ASP A 180 -5.28 13.45 -0.32
N PRO A 181 -5.42 14.38 -1.28
CA PRO A 181 -4.43 14.64 -2.32
C PRO A 181 -3.21 15.47 -1.86
N SER A 182 -3.35 16.27 -0.78
CA SER A 182 -2.35 17.28 -0.39
C SER A 182 -0.99 16.69 0.01
N PRO A 183 -0.88 15.55 0.72
CA PRO A 183 0.41 14.95 1.07
C PRO A 183 1.30 14.66 -0.13
N SER A 184 0.71 14.23 -1.27
CA SER A 184 1.47 13.94 -2.49
C SER A 184 2.11 15.17 -3.12
N LEU A 185 1.44 16.32 -3.05
CA LEU A 185 2.01 17.59 -3.50
C LEU A 185 3.13 18.08 -2.58
N PHE A 186 2.97 17.89 -1.28
CA PHE A 186 4.01 18.25 -0.32
C PHE A 186 5.27 17.39 -0.52
N MET A 187 5.13 16.09 -0.78
CA MET A 187 6.26 15.23 -1.15
C MET A 187 6.92 15.66 -2.45
N ALA A 188 6.16 16.14 -3.45
CA ALA A 188 6.70 16.67 -4.69
C ALA A 188 7.53 17.93 -4.45
N ASP A 189 7.06 18.84 -3.62
CA ASP A 189 7.80 20.04 -3.19
C ASP A 189 9.11 19.65 -2.46
N LEU A 190 9.10 18.64 -1.60
CA LEU A 190 10.30 18.14 -0.90
C LEU A 190 11.31 17.49 -1.87
N LEU A 191 10.83 16.72 -2.86
CA LEU A 191 11.69 16.14 -3.90
C LEU A 191 12.38 17.23 -4.73
N GLN A 192 11.66 18.29 -5.07
CA GLN A 192 12.25 19.44 -5.76
C GLN A 192 13.34 20.13 -4.91
N GLN A 193 13.08 20.34 -3.62
CA GLN A 193 14.06 20.85 -2.67
C GLN A 193 15.27 19.92 -2.49
N ALA A 194 15.07 18.60 -2.64
CA ALA A 194 16.16 17.62 -2.64
C ALA A 194 17.02 17.65 -3.91
N GLY A 195 16.66 18.48 -4.90
CA GLY A 195 17.40 18.63 -6.15
C GLY A 195 16.99 17.64 -7.24
N LEU A 196 15.79 17.04 -7.14
CA LEU A 196 15.25 16.20 -8.22
C LEU A 196 14.95 17.10 -9.44
N PRO A 197 15.44 16.76 -10.65
CA PRO A 197 15.16 17.56 -11.84
C PRO A 197 13.67 17.62 -12.17
N ALA A 198 13.20 18.73 -12.71
CA ALA A 198 11.84 18.91 -13.18
C ALA A 198 11.46 17.81 -14.18
N GLY A 199 10.24 17.29 -14.08
CA GLY A 199 9.72 16.22 -14.93
C GLY A 199 10.08 14.79 -14.47
N VAL A 200 11.07 14.59 -13.61
CA VAL A 200 11.40 13.24 -13.10
C VAL A 200 10.28 12.69 -12.20
N PHE A 201 9.63 13.56 -11.43
CA PHE A 201 8.44 13.23 -10.66
C PHE A 201 7.31 14.19 -10.99
N ASN A 202 6.13 13.63 -11.29
CA ASN A 202 4.92 14.39 -11.60
C ASN A 202 3.76 13.83 -10.80
N VAL A 203 2.81 14.69 -10.39
CA VAL A 203 1.57 14.30 -9.71
C VAL A 203 0.37 14.75 -10.53
N VAL A 204 -0.45 13.81 -10.95
CA VAL A 204 -1.70 14.04 -11.67
C VAL A 204 -2.85 13.66 -10.74
N GLN A 205 -3.58 14.66 -10.26
CA GLN A 205 -4.81 14.44 -9.50
C GLN A 205 -5.89 13.88 -10.43
N GLY A 206 -6.71 12.94 -9.95
CA GLY A 206 -7.73 12.38 -10.82
C GLY A 206 -8.44 11.15 -10.29
N ASP A 207 -9.45 10.78 -11.03
CA ASP A 207 -10.31 9.62 -10.82
C ASP A 207 -10.03 8.50 -11.85
N LYS A 208 -11.04 7.71 -12.19
CA LYS A 208 -10.97 6.61 -13.16
C LYS A 208 -10.44 7.06 -14.53
N GLU A 209 -10.83 8.24 -15.02
CA GLU A 209 -10.39 8.74 -16.34
C GLU A 209 -8.87 8.89 -16.40
N ALA A 210 -8.27 9.48 -15.38
CA ALA A 210 -6.81 9.61 -15.29
C ALA A 210 -6.10 8.26 -15.18
N VAL A 211 -6.69 7.29 -14.44
CA VAL A 211 -6.14 5.92 -14.32
C VAL A 211 -6.15 5.22 -15.68
N ASP A 212 -7.28 5.24 -16.36
CA ASP A 212 -7.44 4.59 -17.67
C ASP A 212 -6.48 5.20 -18.70
N ALA A 213 -6.33 6.53 -18.72
CA ALA A 213 -5.39 7.22 -19.57
C ALA A 213 -3.93 6.81 -19.29
N LEU A 214 -3.50 6.75 -18.04
CA LEU A 214 -2.14 6.28 -17.65
C LEU A 214 -1.89 4.84 -18.09
N VAL A 215 -2.85 3.95 -17.87
CA VAL A 215 -2.73 2.54 -18.23
C VAL A 215 -2.68 2.33 -19.75
N ALA A 216 -3.43 3.11 -20.51
CA ALA A 216 -3.44 3.02 -21.96
C ALA A 216 -2.27 3.75 -22.65
N HIS A 217 -1.64 4.74 -21.98
CA HIS A 217 -0.63 5.59 -22.61
C HIS A 217 0.59 4.82 -23.11
N PRO A 218 1.00 4.96 -24.40
CA PRO A 218 2.07 4.12 -25.02
C PRO A 218 3.45 4.31 -24.37
N ASP A 219 3.74 5.49 -23.81
CA ASP A 219 5.02 5.80 -23.19
C ASP A 219 5.14 5.33 -21.74
N VAL A 220 4.05 5.04 -21.04
CA VAL A 220 4.08 4.41 -19.72
C VAL A 220 4.46 2.95 -19.85
N LYS A 221 5.56 2.52 -19.23
CA LYS A 221 6.14 1.16 -19.38
C LYS A 221 5.71 0.21 -18.27
N ALA A 222 5.42 0.73 -17.08
CA ALA A 222 4.95 -0.07 -15.95
C ALA A 222 3.95 0.73 -15.12
N VAL A 223 3.02 0.03 -14.48
CA VAL A 223 2.03 0.59 -13.57
C VAL A 223 2.04 -0.20 -12.27
N SER A 224 2.23 0.49 -11.14
CA SER A 224 2.02 -0.05 -9.80
C SER A 224 0.72 0.51 -9.23
N PHE A 225 -0.09 -0.34 -8.64
CA PHE A 225 -1.43 0.00 -8.15
C PHE A 225 -1.68 -0.61 -6.77
N VAL A 226 -2.33 0.14 -5.90
CA VAL A 226 -2.93 -0.38 -4.67
C VAL A 226 -4.37 0.13 -4.57
N GLY A 227 -5.31 -0.78 -4.34
CA GLY A 227 -6.72 -0.42 -4.20
C GLY A 227 -7.65 -1.65 -4.12
N SER A 228 -8.94 -1.47 -4.46
CA SER A 228 -9.91 -2.56 -4.39
C SER A 228 -9.65 -3.65 -5.44
N THR A 229 -9.97 -4.90 -5.11
CA THR A 229 -9.75 -6.08 -5.97
C THR A 229 -10.37 -5.96 -7.37
N PRO A 230 -11.61 -5.49 -7.54
CA PRO A 230 -12.17 -5.35 -8.89
C PRO A 230 -11.36 -4.37 -9.77
N ILE A 231 -10.86 -3.27 -9.17
CA ILE A 231 -10.06 -2.29 -9.90
C ILE A 231 -8.66 -2.84 -10.17
N ALA A 232 -8.04 -3.54 -9.21
CA ALA A 232 -6.73 -4.19 -9.38
C ALA A 232 -6.76 -5.19 -10.54
N ASN A 233 -7.78 -6.05 -10.59
CA ASN A 233 -7.98 -7.01 -11.67
C ASN A 233 -8.16 -6.33 -13.03
N SER A 234 -9.05 -5.35 -13.11
CA SER A 234 -9.32 -4.60 -14.35
C SER A 234 -8.07 -3.86 -14.84
N LEU A 235 -7.31 -3.26 -13.94
CA LEU A 235 -6.07 -2.55 -14.26
C LEU A 235 -4.98 -3.51 -14.75
N TYR A 236 -4.87 -4.68 -14.11
CA TYR A 236 -3.94 -5.72 -14.54
C TYR A 236 -4.26 -6.23 -15.96
N GLU A 237 -5.52 -6.56 -16.23
CA GLU A 237 -5.97 -7.00 -17.56
C GLU A 237 -5.73 -5.92 -18.63
N ASN A 238 -6.09 -4.67 -18.32
CA ASN A 238 -5.91 -3.55 -19.25
C ASN A 238 -4.43 -3.26 -19.49
N GLY A 239 -3.61 -3.25 -18.45
CA GLY A 239 -2.16 -3.08 -18.57
C GLY A 239 -1.50 -4.17 -19.42
N ALA A 240 -1.90 -5.44 -19.21
CA ALA A 240 -1.41 -6.56 -20.01
C ALA A 240 -1.78 -6.42 -21.49
N ARG A 241 -3.00 -5.99 -21.83
CA ARG A 241 -3.43 -5.69 -23.21
C ARG A 241 -2.56 -4.63 -23.89
N HIS A 242 -2.02 -3.68 -23.12
CA HIS A 242 -1.13 -2.63 -23.62
C HIS A 242 0.37 -2.99 -23.48
N GLY A 243 0.69 -4.26 -23.18
CA GLY A 243 2.07 -4.74 -23.06
C GLY A 243 2.87 -4.12 -21.91
N LYS A 244 2.20 -3.65 -20.87
CA LYS A 244 2.85 -3.04 -19.71
C LYS A 244 3.20 -4.06 -18.63
N ARG A 245 4.24 -3.76 -17.87
CA ARG A 245 4.50 -4.45 -16.62
C ARG A 245 3.51 -3.91 -15.57
N VAL A 246 2.81 -4.80 -14.87
CA VAL A 246 1.80 -4.42 -13.88
C VAL A 246 2.06 -5.12 -12.56
N GLN A 247 1.93 -4.36 -11.47
CA GLN A 247 1.92 -4.81 -10.09
C GLN A 247 0.68 -4.20 -9.45
N ALA A 248 -0.38 -4.98 -9.25
CA ALA A 248 -1.64 -4.48 -8.76
C ALA A 248 -2.04 -5.21 -7.46
N LEU A 249 -1.91 -4.51 -6.34
CA LEU A 249 -2.28 -5.01 -5.03
C LEU A 249 -3.77 -4.74 -4.80
N GLY A 250 -4.51 -5.83 -4.57
CA GLY A 250 -5.96 -5.83 -4.36
C GLY A 250 -6.35 -5.81 -2.88
N GLY A 251 -7.60 -6.16 -2.62
CA GLY A 251 -8.20 -6.24 -1.29
C GLY A 251 -7.69 -7.41 -0.45
N ALA A 252 -8.17 -7.45 0.78
CA ALA A 252 -7.76 -8.41 1.78
C ALA A 252 -8.91 -8.84 2.70
N LYS A 253 -8.77 -10.02 3.31
CA LYS A 253 -9.54 -10.46 4.46
C LYS A 253 -8.56 -11.10 5.44
N ASN A 254 -7.92 -10.29 6.25
CA ASN A 254 -6.84 -10.79 7.10
C ASN A 254 -7.40 -11.44 8.37
N HIS A 255 -6.84 -12.59 8.69
CA HIS A 255 -7.21 -13.40 9.83
C HIS A 255 -6.14 -13.36 10.90
N MET A 256 -6.53 -13.32 12.16
CA MET A 256 -5.65 -13.56 13.30
C MET A 256 -6.11 -14.81 14.04
N VAL A 257 -5.30 -15.86 14.00
CA VAL A 257 -5.52 -17.10 14.74
C VAL A 257 -5.05 -16.92 16.16
N VAL A 258 -5.90 -17.23 17.13
CA VAL A 258 -5.52 -17.26 18.55
C VAL A 258 -5.63 -18.69 19.04
N MET A 259 -4.46 -19.25 19.38
CA MET A 259 -4.35 -20.63 19.92
C MET A 259 -4.66 -20.67 21.41
N PRO A 260 -5.08 -21.83 21.98
CA PRO A 260 -5.39 -21.97 23.40
C PRO A 260 -4.23 -21.62 24.35
N ASP A 261 -2.99 -21.77 23.89
CA ASP A 261 -1.76 -21.48 24.64
C ASP A 261 -1.27 -20.02 24.49
N ALA A 262 -1.95 -19.20 23.69
CA ALA A 262 -1.59 -17.80 23.46
C ALA A 262 -1.67 -16.97 24.76
N ASP A 263 -0.88 -15.90 24.81
CA ASP A 263 -1.05 -14.83 25.79
C ASP A 263 -2.33 -14.05 25.46
N ILE A 264 -3.33 -14.19 26.32
CA ILE A 264 -4.66 -13.66 26.04
C ILE A 264 -4.68 -12.13 26.06
N GLU A 265 -4.00 -11.49 27.03
CA GLU A 265 -3.95 -10.04 27.10
C GLU A 265 -3.25 -9.45 25.88
N GLN A 266 -2.11 -10.01 25.50
CA GLN A 266 -1.37 -9.62 24.30
C GLN A 266 -2.21 -9.84 23.02
N ALA A 267 -2.94 -10.95 22.93
CA ALA A 267 -3.80 -11.22 21.77
C ALA A 267 -4.98 -10.25 21.67
N VAL A 268 -5.60 -9.88 22.81
CA VAL A 268 -6.68 -8.90 22.86
C VAL A 268 -6.17 -7.51 22.45
N ASP A 269 -5.03 -7.06 22.99
CA ASP A 269 -4.45 -5.76 22.64
C ASP A 269 -4.09 -5.70 21.14
N ALA A 270 -3.52 -6.78 20.62
CA ALA A 270 -3.21 -6.93 19.21
C ALA A 270 -4.48 -6.87 18.33
N LEU A 271 -5.57 -7.54 18.72
CA LEU A 271 -6.84 -7.50 18.00
C LEU A 271 -7.44 -6.09 17.99
N ILE A 272 -7.49 -5.41 19.13
CA ILE A 272 -8.02 -4.04 19.24
C ILE A 272 -7.24 -3.10 18.31
N GLY A 273 -5.92 -3.07 18.42
CA GLY A 273 -5.09 -2.19 17.60
C GLY A 273 -5.15 -2.50 16.11
N ALA A 274 -5.18 -3.80 15.75
CA ALA A 274 -5.19 -4.24 14.36
C ALA A 274 -6.56 -4.15 13.68
N ALA A 275 -7.66 -4.29 14.42
CA ALA A 275 -9.02 -4.23 13.87
C ALA A 275 -9.56 -2.80 13.80
N TYR A 276 -9.28 -1.97 14.80
CA TYR A 276 -9.90 -0.65 14.93
C TYR A 276 -8.95 0.51 14.64
N GLY A 277 -7.64 0.31 14.68
CA GLY A 277 -6.67 1.32 14.26
C GLY A 277 -6.98 1.86 12.86
N SER A 278 -6.88 3.18 12.65
CA SER A 278 -7.30 3.87 11.42
C SER A 278 -8.73 3.55 11.00
N ALA A 279 -9.64 3.38 11.97
CA ALA A 279 -11.05 2.99 11.77
C ALA A 279 -11.21 1.70 10.92
N GLY A 280 -10.25 0.77 11.00
CA GLY A 280 -10.23 -0.47 10.19
C GLY A 280 -9.95 -0.26 8.70
N GLU A 281 -9.64 0.94 8.26
CA GLU A 281 -9.38 1.30 6.86
C GLU A 281 -7.91 1.02 6.46
N ARG A 282 -7.40 -0.16 6.82
CA ARG A 282 -6.05 -0.63 6.46
C ARG A 282 -6.13 -1.92 5.65
N CYS A 283 -5.32 -2.03 4.59
CA CYS A 283 -5.18 -3.26 3.82
C CYS A 283 -4.68 -4.45 4.66
N MET A 284 -4.01 -4.17 5.78
CA MET A 284 -3.50 -5.18 6.72
C MET A 284 -4.31 -5.23 8.03
N ALA A 285 -5.45 -4.53 8.14
CA ALA A 285 -6.31 -4.63 9.32
C ALA A 285 -6.76 -6.09 9.52
N ILE A 286 -6.74 -6.53 10.77
CA ILE A 286 -7.34 -7.83 11.13
C ILE A 286 -8.85 -7.65 11.19
N SER A 287 -9.55 -8.27 10.27
CA SER A 287 -11.01 -8.22 10.17
C SER A 287 -11.70 -9.51 10.65
N VAL A 288 -10.91 -10.59 10.85
CA VAL A 288 -11.39 -11.87 11.37
C VAL A 288 -10.48 -12.38 12.48
N ALA A 289 -11.03 -12.61 13.66
CA ALA A 289 -10.37 -13.35 14.73
C ALA A 289 -10.81 -14.82 14.67
N VAL A 290 -9.85 -15.73 14.47
CA VAL A 290 -10.10 -17.19 14.45
C VAL A 290 -9.72 -17.77 15.81
N LEU A 291 -10.73 -18.13 16.60
CA LEU A 291 -10.59 -18.57 17.97
C LEU A 291 -10.59 -20.10 18.04
N VAL A 292 -9.44 -20.68 18.41
CA VAL A 292 -9.24 -22.13 18.40
C VAL A 292 -9.59 -22.77 19.74
N GLY A 293 -10.38 -23.85 19.70
CA GLY A 293 -10.77 -24.62 20.88
C GLY A 293 -11.56 -23.78 21.89
N ASP A 294 -11.11 -23.74 23.12
CA ASP A 294 -11.75 -23.06 24.25
C ASP A 294 -11.27 -21.62 24.48
N VAL A 295 -10.36 -21.10 23.64
CA VAL A 295 -9.74 -19.79 23.86
C VAL A 295 -10.77 -18.64 23.93
N ALA A 296 -11.88 -18.81 23.22
CA ALA A 296 -12.96 -17.81 23.21
C ALA A 296 -13.52 -17.52 24.60
N GLU A 297 -13.61 -18.51 25.49
CA GLU A 297 -14.15 -18.35 26.84
C GLU A 297 -13.34 -17.34 27.67
N ARG A 298 -12.02 -17.30 27.45
CA ARG A 298 -11.10 -16.40 28.15
C ARG A 298 -10.89 -15.07 27.43
N LEU A 299 -10.94 -15.08 26.11
CA LEU A 299 -10.60 -13.91 25.29
C LEU A 299 -11.81 -12.95 25.14
N MET A 300 -13.01 -13.50 24.87
CA MET A 300 -14.18 -12.68 24.51
C MET A 300 -14.59 -11.66 25.58
N PRO A 301 -14.58 -11.96 26.90
CA PRO A 301 -14.90 -10.96 27.92
C PRO A 301 -14.00 -9.73 27.87
N LEU A 302 -12.69 -9.93 27.70
CA LEU A 302 -11.69 -8.84 27.62
C LEU A 302 -11.82 -8.06 26.32
N LEU A 303 -12.00 -8.77 25.20
CA LEU A 303 -12.18 -8.15 23.89
C LEU A 303 -13.44 -7.28 23.84
N LEU A 304 -14.55 -7.77 24.42
CA LEU A 304 -15.80 -7.05 24.54
C LEU A 304 -15.65 -5.75 25.33
N GLU A 305 -14.98 -5.82 26.50
CA GLU A 305 -14.72 -4.67 27.35
C GLU A 305 -13.89 -3.62 26.62
N LYS A 306 -12.75 -4.02 26.02
CA LYS A 306 -11.88 -3.09 25.31
C LYS A 306 -12.55 -2.48 24.08
N THR A 307 -13.39 -3.25 23.35
CA THR A 307 -14.15 -2.68 22.22
C THR A 307 -15.15 -1.63 22.67
N ARG A 308 -15.83 -1.83 23.81
CA ARG A 308 -16.79 -0.85 24.38
C ARG A 308 -16.13 0.41 24.91
N THR A 309 -14.89 0.30 25.40
CA THR A 309 -14.15 1.43 26.01
C THR A 309 -13.20 2.11 25.02
N LEU A 310 -13.21 1.72 23.75
CA LEU A 310 -12.38 2.29 22.69
C LEU A 310 -12.60 3.81 22.60
N LYS A 311 -11.50 4.57 22.64
CA LYS A 311 -11.52 6.04 22.61
C LYS A 311 -11.62 6.54 21.17
N VAL A 312 -12.86 6.70 20.70
CA VAL A 312 -13.18 7.23 19.38
C VAL A 312 -13.25 8.75 19.45
N LEU A 313 -12.21 9.44 18.99
CA LEU A 313 -12.07 10.89 19.13
C LEU A 313 -11.49 11.50 17.84
N ASN A 314 -11.56 12.85 17.75
CA ASN A 314 -10.85 13.57 16.70
C ASN A 314 -9.36 13.18 16.68
N GLY A 315 -8.82 12.88 15.52
CA GLY A 315 -7.44 12.39 15.35
C GLY A 315 -6.36 13.35 15.87
N THR A 316 -6.68 14.62 16.06
CA THR A 316 -5.78 15.61 16.68
C THR A 316 -5.71 15.48 18.22
N ASN A 317 -6.63 14.75 18.85
CA ASN A 317 -6.57 14.47 20.27
C ASN A 317 -5.59 13.31 20.53
N LEU A 318 -4.56 13.57 21.33
CA LEU A 318 -3.51 12.58 21.63
C LEU A 318 -4.02 11.35 22.41
N ALA A 319 -5.20 11.43 23.03
CA ALA A 319 -5.84 10.29 23.69
C ALA A 319 -6.68 9.42 22.75
N ALA A 320 -6.83 9.83 21.48
CA ALA A 320 -7.60 9.09 20.48
C ALA A 320 -6.92 7.75 20.12
N GLU A 321 -7.72 6.69 20.11
CA GLU A 321 -7.33 5.35 19.63
C GLU A 321 -7.87 5.07 18.23
N MET A 322 -9.02 5.67 17.90
CA MET A 322 -9.65 5.56 16.58
C MET A 322 -10.22 6.91 16.16
N GLY A 323 -10.03 7.27 14.90
CA GLY A 323 -10.61 8.45 14.24
C GLY A 323 -11.93 8.13 13.51
N PRO A 324 -12.43 9.09 12.67
CA PRO A 324 -13.62 8.90 11.84
C PRO A 324 -13.36 8.00 10.63
N ILE A 325 -14.42 7.65 9.92
CA ILE A 325 -14.39 7.03 8.56
C ILE A 325 -14.08 8.13 7.54
N VAL A 326 -13.34 7.79 6.49
CA VAL A 326 -12.85 8.76 5.49
C VAL A 326 -13.96 9.51 4.75
N THR A 327 -15.11 8.87 4.46
CA THR A 327 -16.24 9.49 3.73
C THR A 327 -17.60 9.04 4.25
N ALA A 328 -18.63 9.85 4.00
CA ALA A 328 -20.02 9.47 4.28
C ALA A 328 -20.45 8.21 3.51
N ALA A 329 -20.00 8.05 2.25
CA ALA A 329 -20.29 6.87 1.43
C ALA A 329 -19.67 5.60 2.02
N ALA A 330 -18.42 5.67 2.51
CA ALA A 330 -17.77 4.56 3.21
C ALA A 330 -18.51 4.22 4.51
N LYS A 331 -18.91 5.21 5.31
CA LYS A 331 -19.73 5.01 6.50
C LYS A 331 -21.04 4.26 6.18
N GLN A 332 -21.76 4.68 5.14
CA GLN A 332 -23.01 4.04 4.73
C GLN A 332 -22.78 2.58 4.29
N ARG A 333 -21.73 2.32 3.49
CA ARG A 333 -21.35 0.97 3.05
C ARG A 333 -21.01 0.06 4.22
N ILE A 334 -20.22 0.54 5.19
CA ILE A 334 -19.86 -0.24 6.39
C ILE A 334 -21.10 -0.54 7.23
N THR A 335 -22.01 0.42 7.40
CA THR A 335 -23.30 0.23 8.08
C THR A 335 -24.11 -0.89 7.43
N GLY A 336 -24.16 -0.93 6.08
CA GLY A 336 -24.83 -2.02 5.34
C GLY A 336 -24.21 -3.40 5.57
N TYR A 337 -22.89 -3.50 5.78
CA TYR A 337 -22.27 -4.77 6.17
C TYR A 337 -22.65 -5.19 7.60
N ILE A 338 -22.77 -4.25 8.53
CA ILE A 338 -23.22 -4.56 9.89
C ILE A 338 -24.67 -5.07 9.87
N ASP A 339 -25.54 -4.43 9.06
CA ASP A 339 -26.93 -4.87 8.87
C ASP A 339 -26.97 -6.30 8.27
N ALA A 340 -26.14 -6.57 7.26
CA ALA A 340 -26.06 -7.89 6.65
C ALA A 340 -25.60 -8.97 7.64
N GLY A 341 -24.59 -8.69 8.47
CA GLY A 341 -24.12 -9.64 9.49
C GLY A 341 -25.20 -10.01 10.51
N VAL A 342 -26.00 -9.03 10.94
CA VAL A 342 -27.14 -9.27 11.83
C VAL A 342 -28.20 -10.11 11.12
N ALA A 343 -28.54 -9.78 9.87
CA ALA A 343 -29.55 -10.50 9.08
C ALA A 343 -29.16 -11.94 8.77
N GLU A 344 -27.85 -12.22 8.59
CA GLU A 344 -27.31 -13.56 8.36
C GLU A 344 -27.14 -14.38 9.64
N GLY A 345 -27.43 -13.80 10.80
CA GLY A 345 -27.47 -14.49 12.11
C GLY A 345 -26.15 -14.49 12.88
N ALA A 346 -25.19 -13.62 12.55
CA ALA A 346 -24.04 -13.37 13.39
C ALA A 346 -24.47 -12.67 14.69
N GLN A 347 -23.81 -12.98 15.81
CA GLN A 347 -24.12 -12.37 17.10
C GLN A 347 -23.43 -11.01 17.21
N LEU A 348 -24.20 -9.93 17.14
CA LEU A 348 -23.70 -8.57 17.34
C LEU A 348 -23.52 -8.29 18.84
N LEU A 349 -22.27 -8.16 19.30
CA LEU A 349 -21.92 -7.91 20.70
C LEU A 349 -21.70 -6.43 21.01
N VAL A 350 -21.13 -5.68 20.07
CA VAL A 350 -20.97 -4.23 20.12
C VAL A 350 -21.42 -3.63 18.80
N ASP A 351 -22.29 -2.65 18.84
CA ASP A 351 -22.80 -1.95 17.65
C ASP A 351 -22.18 -0.56 17.51
N GLY A 352 -21.22 -0.43 16.62
CA GLY A 352 -20.53 0.84 16.35
C GLY A 352 -21.39 1.91 15.70
N ARG A 353 -22.57 1.57 15.16
CA ARG A 353 -23.54 2.52 14.59
C ARG A 353 -24.14 3.44 15.63
N GLN A 354 -24.11 3.03 16.90
CA GLN A 354 -24.62 3.78 18.05
C GLN A 354 -23.72 4.94 18.50
N PHE A 355 -22.53 5.09 17.88
CA PHE A 355 -21.59 6.12 18.26
C PHE A 355 -22.10 7.52 17.84
N ASP A 356 -22.18 8.44 18.80
CA ASP A 356 -22.53 9.83 18.57
C ASP A 356 -21.27 10.66 18.30
N GLY A 357 -21.16 11.22 17.09
CA GLY A 357 -20.01 12.04 16.67
C GLY A 357 -19.76 13.28 17.54
N ALA A 358 -20.80 13.81 18.23
CA ALA A 358 -20.62 14.92 19.16
C ALA A 358 -19.68 14.58 20.34
N LYS A 359 -19.56 13.30 20.69
CA LYS A 359 -18.64 12.81 21.74
C LYS A 359 -17.18 12.77 21.31
N ALA A 360 -16.91 12.85 19.99
CA ALA A 360 -15.56 12.80 19.47
C ALA A 360 -14.77 14.11 19.64
N GLY A 361 -15.43 15.21 19.97
CA GLY A 361 -14.83 16.51 20.21
C GLY A 361 -15.67 17.67 19.68
N GLU A 362 -15.21 18.88 19.94
CA GLU A 362 -15.87 20.10 19.46
C GLU A 362 -15.92 20.13 17.91
N GLY A 363 -17.07 20.46 17.36
CA GLY A 363 -17.29 20.53 15.90
C GLY A 363 -17.43 19.20 15.19
N CYS A 364 -17.37 18.05 15.91
CA CYS A 364 -17.35 16.71 15.32
C CYS A 364 -18.74 16.11 15.04
N ALA A 365 -19.84 16.75 15.45
CA ALA A 365 -21.18 16.20 15.32
C ALA A 365 -21.59 15.80 13.88
N ASN A 366 -21.08 16.51 12.87
CA ASN A 366 -21.38 16.26 11.45
C ASN A 366 -20.31 15.41 10.73
N GLY A 367 -19.31 14.90 11.45
CA GLY A 367 -18.26 14.04 10.91
C GLY A 367 -18.77 12.63 10.56
N PHE A 368 -17.90 11.85 9.91
CA PHE A 368 -18.26 10.52 9.41
C PHE A 368 -17.93 9.44 10.44
N TRP A 369 -18.59 9.46 11.59
CA TRP A 369 -18.26 8.65 12.76
C TRP A 369 -18.96 7.29 12.79
N LEU A 370 -18.20 6.27 13.15
CA LEU A 370 -18.65 4.94 13.61
C LEU A 370 -17.78 4.54 14.81
N GLY A 371 -18.36 3.81 15.77
CA GLY A 371 -17.59 3.13 16.81
C GLY A 371 -17.07 1.78 16.36
N GLY A 372 -16.30 1.09 17.22
CA GLY A 372 -15.90 -0.29 17.00
C GLY A 372 -17.13 -1.22 17.01
N THR A 373 -17.21 -2.12 16.04
CA THR A 373 -18.25 -3.16 15.95
C THR A 373 -17.63 -4.53 16.16
N LEU A 374 -18.25 -5.36 17.00
CA LEU A 374 -17.80 -6.70 17.32
C LEU A 374 -18.91 -7.72 17.07
N PHE A 375 -18.64 -8.69 16.20
CA PHE A 375 -19.47 -9.87 15.96
C PHE A 375 -18.83 -11.13 16.52
N ASP A 376 -19.65 -12.04 17.08
CA ASP A 376 -19.27 -13.40 17.41
C ASP A 376 -20.10 -14.41 16.63
N HIS A 377 -19.68 -15.69 16.65
CA HIS A 377 -20.34 -16.79 15.91
C HIS A 377 -20.51 -16.52 14.41
N VAL A 378 -19.55 -15.80 13.81
CA VAL A 378 -19.54 -15.56 12.36
C VAL A 378 -19.18 -16.86 11.65
N LYS A 379 -19.92 -17.18 10.59
CA LYS A 379 -19.69 -18.37 9.74
C LYS A 379 -19.01 -17.95 8.43
N THR A 380 -18.31 -18.91 7.82
CA THR A 380 -17.52 -18.69 6.60
C THR A 380 -18.38 -18.43 5.34
N ASP A 381 -19.68 -18.72 5.37
CA ASP A 381 -20.64 -18.44 4.30
C ASP A 381 -21.27 -17.04 4.38
N MET A 382 -21.12 -16.32 5.50
CA MET A 382 -21.66 -14.99 5.70
C MET A 382 -20.91 -13.93 4.88
N LYS A 383 -21.62 -12.89 4.45
CA LYS A 383 -21.08 -11.77 3.68
C LYS A 383 -19.98 -11.03 4.42
N ILE A 384 -20.16 -10.80 5.74
CA ILE A 384 -19.18 -10.12 6.59
C ILE A 384 -17.89 -10.91 6.77
N TYR A 385 -17.87 -12.24 6.50
CA TYR A 385 -16.67 -13.05 6.45
C TYR A 385 -16.01 -13.00 5.07
N LYS A 386 -16.79 -13.13 3.99
CA LYS A 386 -16.26 -13.27 2.62
C LYS A 386 -15.71 -11.96 2.06
N GLU A 387 -16.40 -10.85 2.29
CA GLU A 387 -16.10 -9.58 1.63
C GLU A 387 -15.24 -8.67 2.51
N GLU A 388 -14.41 -7.85 1.89
CA GLU A 388 -13.62 -6.81 2.55
C GLU A 388 -14.54 -5.65 2.97
N ILE A 389 -14.70 -5.44 4.29
CA ILE A 389 -15.54 -4.37 4.83
C ILE A 389 -14.84 -3.02 4.78
N PHE A 390 -13.55 -2.99 5.07
CA PHE A 390 -12.72 -1.78 5.13
C PHE A 390 -13.31 -0.74 6.08
N GLY A 391 -13.50 -1.14 7.32
CA GLY A 391 -14.13 -0.38 8.40
C GLY A 391 -13.94 -1.04 9.76
N PRO A 392 -14.36 -0.41 10.87
CA PRO A 392 -14.08 -0.86 12.24
C PRO A 392 -15.02 -2.02 12.66
N VAL A 393 -14.96 -3.12 11.94
CA VAL A 393 -15.80 -4.31 12.16
C VAL A 393 -14.92 -5.53 12.32
N LEU A 394 -14.91 -6.13 13.50
CA LEU A 394 -14.21 -7.37 13.82
C LEU A 394 -15.21 -8.54 13.89
N SER A 395 -14.92 -9.60 13.14
CA SER A 395 -15.71 -10.84 13.08
C SER A 395 -14.97 -11.96 13.80
N CYS A 396 -15.57 -12.56 14.84
CA CYS A 396 -15.01 -13.72 15.53
C CYS A 396 -15.58 -15.01 14.95
N VAL A 397 -14.70 -15.91 14.51
CA VAL A 397 -15.00 -17.25 14.00
C VAL A 397 -14.44 -18.25 14.99
N ARG A 398 -15.24 -19.21 15.44
CA ARG A 398 -14.84 -20.27 16.36
C ARG A 398 -14.53 -21.53 15.59
N VAL A 399 -13.38 -22.14 15.83
CA VAL A 399 -12.94 -23.41 15.21
C VAL A 399 -12.49 -24.39 16.26
N LYS A 400 -12.61 -25.69 15.98
CA LYS A 400 -12.31 -26.73 16.97
C LYS A 400 -10.81 -26.94 17.19
N ASP A 401 -10.01 -26.80 16.12
CA ASP A 401 -8.58 -27.13 16.14
C ASP A 401 -7.76 -26.30 15.14
N PHE A 402 -6.45 -26.44 15.23
CA PHE A 402 -5.48 -25.78 14.34
C PHE A 402 -5.69 -26.14 12.85
N GLY A 403 -6.04 -27.40 12.56
CA GLY A 403 -6.26 -27.85 11.17
C GLY A 403 -7.43 -27.14 10.51
N GLU A 404 -8.53 -26.94 11.24
CA GLU A 404 -9.68 -26.18 10.77
C GLU A 404 -9.33 -24.70 10.58
N ALA A 405 -8.55 -24.09 11.51
CA ALA A 405 -8.09 -22.71 11.35
C ALA A 405 -7.29 -22.52 10.07
N VAL A 406 -6.32 -23.39 9.79
CA VAL A 406 -5.53 -23.34 8.54
C VAL A 406 -6.43 -23.53 7.32
N LYS A 407 -7.39 -24.46 7.39
CA LYS A 407 -8.29 -24.75 6.27
C LYS A 407 -9.13 -23.54 5.86
N ILE A 408 -9.84 -22.89 6.80
CA ILE A 408 -10.71 -21.76 6.48
C ILE A 408 -9.96 -20.58 5.89
N ILE A 409 -8.70 -20.35 6.31
CA ILE A 409 -7.84 -19.28 5.79
C ILE A 409 -7.36 -19.66 4.37
N ASN A 410 -6.94 -20.91 4.17
CA ASN A 410 -6.46 -21.35 2.87
C ASN A 410 -7.56 -21.40 1.82
N ASP A 411 -8.81 -21.70 2.22
CA ASP A 411 -9.98 -21.71 1.33
C ASP A 411 -10.46 -20.29 0.95
N HIS A 412 -10.05 -19.26 1.69
CA HIS A 412 -10.46 -17.89 1.40
C HIS A 412 -9.83 -17.37 0.09
N GLU A 413 -10.58 -16.56 -0.66
CA GLU A 413 -10.13 -16.01 -1.97
C GLU A 413 -8.98 -14.99 -1.85
N PHE A 414 -8.83 -14.34 -0.70
CA PHE A 414 -7.75 -13.40 -0.42
C PHE A 414 -6.60 -14.07 0.34
N GLY A 415 -5.40 -13.55 0.13
CA GLY A 415 -4.19 -14.05 0.77
C GLY A 415 -3.16 -12.94 1.00
N ASN A 416 -3.58 -11.79 1.54
CA ASN A 416 -2.69 -10.65 1.77
C ASN A 416 -1.85 -10.84 3.03
N GLY A 417 -2.48 -10.85 4.20
CA GLY A 417 -1.83 -11.00 5.49
C GLY A 417 -2.58 -11.94 6.43
N VAL A 418 -1.84 -12.54 7.36
CA VAL A 418 -2.37 -13.42 8.41
C VAL A 418 -1.44 -13.39 9.61
N SER A 419 -2.00 -13.61 10.80
CA SER A 419 -1.18 -13.81 12.00
C SER A 419 -1.64 -15.00 12.83
N CYS A 420 -0.71 -15.54 13.62
CA CYS A 420 -0.98 -16.61 14.58
C CYS A 420 -0.34 -16.26 15.93
N PHE A 421 -1.16 -16.26 16.98
CA PHE A 421 -0.74 -16.03 18.34
C PHE A 421 -0.67 -17.36 19.08
N THR A 422 0.53 -17.76 19.48
CA THR A 422 0.84 -19.04 20.15
C THR A 422 2.17 -18.94 20.89
N ARG A 423 2.35 -19.75 21.92
CA ARG A 423 3.64 -19.99 22.59
C ARG A 423 4.30 -21.31 22.16
N ASP A 424 3.60 -22.11 21.35
CA ASP A 424 4.10 -23.38 20.83
C ASP A 424 4.92 -23.18 19.55
N GLY A 425 6.21 -23.49 19.62
CA GLY A 425 7.12 -23.35 18.48
C GLY A 425 6.80 -24.28 17.30
N ASN A 426 6.19 -25.44 17.54
CA ASN A 426 5.78 -26.35 16.47
C ASN A 426 4.55 -25.78 15.72
N ILE A 427 3.57 -25.28 16.45
CA ILE A 427 2.40 -24.60 15.84
C ILE A 427 2.86 -23.40 15.00
N ALA A 428 3.75 -22.57 15.54
CA ALA A 428 4.30 -21.41 14.84
C ALA A 428 4.98 -21.80 13.51
N ARG A 429 5.80 -22.86 13.54
CA ARG A 429 6.48 -23.39 12.35
C ARG A 429 5.51 -23.99 11.35
N GLU A 430 4.58 -24.85 11.80
CA GLU A 430 3.59 -25.48 10.92
C GLU A 430 2.66 -24.45 10.29
N PHE A 431 2.24 -23.41 11.04
CA PHE A 431 1.45 -22.31 10.51
C PHE A 431 2.19 -21.61 9.36
N SER A 432 3.43 -21.19 9.60
CA SER A 432 4.24 -20.49 8.59
C SER A 432 4.43 -21.29 7.30
N ARG A 433 4.45 -22.63 7.37
CA ARG A 433 4.67 -23.51 6.21
C ARG A 433 3.39 -23.87 5.47
N ARG A 434 2.26 -24.00 6.19
CA ARG A 434 1.02 -24.54 5.63
C ARG A 434 0.06 -23.46 5.13
N ILE A 435 0.24 -22.22 5.60
CA ILE A 435 -0.66 -21.13 5.25
C ILE A 435 -0.37 -20.60 3.84
N GLN A 436 -1.42 -20.37 3.05
CA GLN A 436 -1.33 -19.88 1.67
C GLN A 436 -1.65 -18.38 1.60
N VAL A 437 -0.81 -17.58 2.25
CA VAL A 437 -0.95 -16.13 2.37
C VAL A 437 0.44 -15.49 2.18
N GLY A 438 0.51 -14.32 1.58
CA GLY A 438 1.76 -13.68 1.19
C GLY A 438 2.59 -13.15 2.37
N MET A 439 1.94 -12.66 3.44
CA MET A 439 2.61 -12.09 4.61
C MET A 439 2.10 -12.75 5.89
N VAL A 440 3.01 -13.33 6.68
CA VAL A 440 2.68 -14.14 7.86
C VAL A 440 3.34 -13.56 9.10
N GLY A 441 2.56 -13.31 10.15
CA GLY A 441 3.04 -12.91 11.47
C GLY A 441 2.92 -14.03 12.51
N ILE A 442 3.96 -14.23 13.29
CA ILE A 442 3.89 -15.05 14.51
C ILE A 442 4.01 -14.10 15.69
N ASN A 443 2.93 -13.99 16.47
CA ASN A 443 2.78 -13.02 17.56
C ASN A 443 2.98 -11.54 17.12
N VAL A 444 2.78 -11.27 15.82
CA VAL A 444 2.79 -9.94 15.20
C VAL A 444 1.46 -9.78 14.47
N PRO A 445 0.57 -8.87 14.92
CA PRO A 445 -0.80 -8.78 14.39
C PRO A 445 -0.85 -8.27 12.95
N ILE A 446 0.02 -7.32 12.60
CA ILE A 446 0.08 -6.69 11.27
C ILE A 446 1.50 -6.91 10.70
N PRO A 447 1.75 -8.04 9.99
CA PRO A 447 3.08 -8.42 9.53
C PRO A 447 3.50 -7.68 8.25
N VAL A 448 3.50 -6.34 8.28
CA VAL A 448 4.02 -5.52 7.18
C VAL A 448 5.55 -5.67 7.14
N PRO A 449 6.13 -6.18 6.03
CA PRO A 449 7.57 -6.41 5.95
C PRO A 449 8.38 -5.10 6.08
N MET A 450 9.59 -5.21 6.60
CA MET A 450 10.56 -4.12 6.55
C MET A 450 11.01 -3.85 5.11
N ALA A 451 11.55 -2.67 4.84
CA ALA A 451 11.85 -2.17 3.51
C ALA A 451 12.71 -3.08 2.60
N TRP A 452 13.47 -3.99 3.19
CA TRP A 452 14.31 -4.97 2.47
C TRP A 452 13.54 -6.22 2.00
N HIS A 453 12.34 -6.44 2.54
CA HIS A 453 11.46 -7.55 2.20
C HIS A 453 10.21 -7.04 1.51
N GLY A 454 9.84 -7.62 0.38
CA GLY A 454 8.72 -7.13 -0.43
C GLY A 454 7.36 -7.27 0.27
N PHE A 455 6.51 -6.26 0.07
CA PHE A 455 5.10 -6.28 0.44
C PHE A 455 4.26 -6.83 -0.71
N GLY A 456 3.52 -7.89 -0.48
CA GLY A 456 2.64 -8.44 -1.50
C GLY A 456 1.82 -9.62 -1.01
N GLY A 457 0.63 -9.77 -1.59
CA GLY A 457 -0.30 -10.85 -1.30
C GLY A 457 -0.13 -12.04 -2.24
N TRP A 458 -0.88 -13.10 -1.93
CA TRP A 458 -1.15 -14.23 -2.81
C TRP A 458 -2.60 -14.17 -3.28
N LYS A 459 -2.99 -15.09 -4.14
CA LYS A 459 -4.36 -15.24 -4.63
C LYS A 459 -4.88 -13.91 -5.23
N ARG A 460 -6.11 -13.52 -4.90
CA ARG A 460 -6.72 -12.28 -5.42
C ARG A 460 -6.27 -10.99 -4.70
N SER A 461 -5.31 -11.09 -3.78
CA SER A 461 -4.72 -9.91 -3.14
C SER A 461 -3.52 -9.33 -3.92
N LEU A 462 -3.03 -10.02 -4.96
CA LEU A 462 -2.00 -9.51 -5.88
C LEU A 462 -2.27 -10.01 -7.30
N PHE A 463 -2.29 -9.09 -8.25
CA PHE A 463 -2.28 -9.34 -9.69
C PHE A 463 -0.95 -8.86 -10.26
N GLY A 464 -0.29 -9.70 -11.03
CA GLY A 464 1.13 -9.62 -11.33
C GLY A 464 1.91 -10.48 -10.33
N ASP A 465 3.22 -10.53 -10.47
CA ASP A 465 4.06 -11.51 -9.77
C ASP A 465 4.99 -10.86 -8.74
N MET A 466 5.44 -9.62 -8.98
CA MET A 466 6.43 -8.94 -8.14
C MET A 466 5.78 -8.18 -6.99
N HIS A 467 6.35 -8.33 -5.80
CA HIS A 467 5.98 -7.57 -4.61
C HIS A 467 6.43 -6.10 -4.70
N ALA A 468 5.78 -5.21 -3.94
CA ALA A 468 6.21 -3.82 -3.81
C ALA A 468 7.49 -3.72 -2.97
N TYR A 469 8.34 -2.77 -3.29
CA TYR A 469 9.65 -2.47 -2.69
C TYR A 469 10.58 -3.69 -2.50
N GLY A 470 11.66 -3.56 -1.71
CA GLY A 470 12.69 -4.58 -1.59
C GLY A 470 13.39 -4.86 -2.93
N GLU A 471 14.10 -5.98 -3.03
CA GLU A 471 14.77 -6.38 -4.27
C GLU A 471 13.78 -6.61 -5.43
N GLU A 472 12.58 -7.12 -5.15
CA GLU A 472 11.56 -7.33 -6.16
C GLU A 472 11.05 -6.00 -6.73
N GLY A 473 10.94 -4.95 -5.91
CA GLY A 473 10.65 -3.61 -6.37
C GLY A 473 11.73 -3.08 -7.33
N VAL A 474 13.02 -3.33 -7.04
CA VAL A 474 14.12 -2.99 -7.97
C VAL A 474 14.01 -3.77 -9.27
N ARG A 475 13.66 -5.06 -9.21
CA ARG A 475 13.44 -5.90 -10.40
C ARG A 475 12.22 -5.42 -11.19
N PHE A 476 11.15 -5.01 -10.51
CA PHE A 476 9.94 -4.47 -11.13
C PHE A 476 10.23 -3.21 -11.96
N TYR A 477 11.06 -2.31 -11.46
CA TYR A 477 11.39 -1.04 -12.13
C TYR A 477 12.62 -1.09 -13.04
N THR A 478 13.21 -2.27 -13.24
CA THR A 478 14.37 -2.45 -14.13
C THR A 478 14.18 -3.61 -15.07
N LYS A 479 14.93 -3.60 -16.18
CA LYS A 479 15.10 -4.74 -17.09
C LYS A 479 16.56 -5.14 -17.15
N GLN A 480 16.80 -6.44 -17.20
CA GLN A 480 18.13 -7.01 -17.30
C GLN A 480 18.56 -7.14 -18.78
N LYS A 481 19.81 -6.81 -19.06
CA LYS A 481 20.45 -7.07 -20.33
C LYS A 481 21.63 -8.01 -20.07
N SER A 482 21.72 -9.10 -20.81
CA SER A 482 22.88 -9.99 -20.82
C SER A 482 23.79 -9.62 -21.97
N ILE A 483 25.09 -9.55 -21.69
CA ILE A 483 26.12 -9.19 -22.66
C ILE A 483 27.14 -10.31 -22.69
N MET A 484 27.38 -10.86 -23.87
CA MET A 484 28.48 -11.78 -24.13
C MET A 484 29.58 -11.03 -24.87
N GLN A 485 30.81 -11.15 -24.40
CA GLN A 485 31.95 -10.47 -24.98
C GLN A 485 33.06 -11.46 -25.28
N ARG A 486 33.52 -11.47 -26.51
CA ARG A 486 34.70 -12.20 -26.89
C ARG A 486 35.92 -11.26 -26.88
N TRP A 487 36.99 -11.73 -26.28
CA TRP A 487 38.29 -11.09 -26.38
C TRP A 487 39.10 -11.75 -27.49
N PRO A 488 39.23 -11.15 -28.69
CA PRO A 488 39.93 -11.78 -29.78
C PRO A 488 41.45 -11.69 -29.56
N GLU A 489 42.12 -12.81 -29.64
CA GLU A 489 43.59 -12.87 -29.63
C GLU A 489 44.18 -12.47 -31.00
N SER A 490 43.39 -12.54 -32.08
CA SER A 490 43.75 -12.04 -33.41
C SER A 490 42.51 -11.70 -34.24
N ILE A 491 42.61 -10.70 -35.12
CA ILE A 491 41.54 -10.19 -35.99
C ILE A 491 41.27 -11.09 -37.20
N GLY A 492 41.90 -12.25 -37.32
CA GLY A 492 41.98 -13.03 -38.54
C GLY A 492 41.25 -14.38 -38.56
N LYS A 493 40.38 -14.72 -37.64
CA LYS A 493 39.58 -15.96 -37.71
C LYS A 493 38.29 -15.70 -38.47
N GLY A 494 38.02 -16.55 -39.52
CA GLY A 494 36.85 -16.46 -40.37
C GLY A 494 35.52 -16.59 -39.63
N ALA A 495 34.41 -16.52 -40.37
CA ALA A 495 33.05 -16.57 -39.81
C ALA A 495 32.78 -17.83 -38.95
N GLU A 496 32.27 -17.65 -37.75
CA GLU A 496 31.82 -18.74 -36.87
C GLU A 496 30.32 -18.96 -37.05
N PHE A 497 29.92 -20.17 -37.45
CA PHE A 497 28.56 -20.58 -37.71
C PHE A 497 27.97 -21.42 -36.56
N VAL A 498 28.70 -21.58 -35.45
CA VAL A 498 28.29 -22.38 -34.28
C VAL A 498 28.21 -21.49 -33.09
N MET A 499 27.12 -21.63 -32.32
CA MET A 499 26.98 -20.89 -31.06
C MET A 499 28.06 -21.29 -30.05
N PRO A 500 28.61 -20.36 -29.27
CA PRO A 500 29.57 -20.65 -28.21
C PRO A 500 28.99 -21.66 -27.21
N THR A 501 29.74 -22.70 -26.88
CA THR A 501 29.38 -23.71 -25.88
C THR A 501 30.53 -23.89 -24.92
N SER A 502 30.20 -24.24 -23.66
CA SER A 502 31.20 -24.75 -22.73
C SER A 502 31.49 -26.20 -23.07
N LYS A 503 32.68 -26.50 -23.64
CA LYS A 503 33.16 -27.86 -23.83
C LYS A 503 34.00 -28.31 -22.67
#